data_4d0fff44c6d47fe7b6d23608480633e1
#
_entry.id   4d0fff44c6d47fe7b6d23608480633e1
#
_cell.length_a   1.000
_cell.length_b   1.000
_cell.length_c   1.000
_cell.angle_alpha   90.00
_cell.angle_beta   90.00
_cell.angle_gamma   90.00
#
_symmetry.space_group_name_H-M   'P 1'
#
loop_
_entity.id
_entity.type
_entity.pdbx_description
1 polymer ?
#
loop_
_entity_poly.entity_id
_entity_poly.type
_entity_poly.pdbx_seq_one_letter_code
_entity_poly.pdbx_strand_id
1 'polypeptide(L)'
;MSNPHRGSIALQAGDRAYTLSFSVNAICELEAELDKPVTEIIAGIQDPKQLRLSSVRALVWAALRDHHEDVTIKDAGRITTDAGIQAAVEKVGEAFRLAFPEAKGKTNPPKAAEG
;
A
#
# COMPACT_ATOMS: atom_id res chain seq x y z
N MET A 1 -7.83 24.17 5.57
CA MET A 1 -8.72 23.16 5.92
C MET A 1 -8.05 21.83 5.96
N SER A 2 -8.38 21.11 6.89
CA SER A 2 -7.67 19.88 7.01
C SER A 2 -8.23 18.85 6.06
N ASN A 3 -7.41 17.97 5.71
CA ASN A 3 -7.78 16.90 4.82
C ASN A 3 -8.08 15.66 5.67
N PRO A 4 -9.34 15.29 5.82
CA PRO A 4 -9.66 14.14 6.65
C PRO A 4 -9.12 12.85 6.11
N HIS A 5 -8.68 12.86 4.86
CA HIS A 5 -8.14 11.65 4.25
C HIS A 5 -6.63 11.69 4.13
N ARG A 6 -6.01 12.52 4.95
CA ARG A 6 -4.57 12.53 4.95
C ARG A 6 -4.07 11.11 5.18
N GLY A 7 -3.18 10.65 4.34
CA GLY A 7 -2.64 9.31 4.45
C GLY A 7 -3.48 8.24 3.78
N SER A 8 -4.58 8.62 3.14
CA SER A 8 -5.41 7.64 2.45
C SER A 8 -5.58 8.02 1.00
N ILE A 9 -5.86 7.00 0.19
CA ILE A 9 -5.98 7.14 -1.26
C ILE A 9 -7.20 6.34 -1.69
N ALA A 10 -7.95 6.86 -2.65
CA ALA A 10 -9.09 6.12 -3.19
C ALA A 10 -8.62 5.19 -4.30
N LEU A 11 -9.16 3.98 -4.30
CA LEU A 11 -8.92 3.02 -5.37
C LEU A 11 -10.25 2.70 -6.01
N GLN A 12 -10.38 2.99 -7.30
CA GLN A 12 -11.59 2.68 -8.02
C GLN A 12 -11.50 1.27 -8.57
N ALA A 13 -12.46 0.44 -8.24
CA ALA A 13 -12.51 -0.93 -8.70
C ALA A 13 -13.87 -1.20 -9.28
N GLY A 14 -13.97 -1.17 -10.60
CA GLY A 14 -15.26 -1.24 -11.25
C GLY A 14 -16.08 -0.02 -10.92
N ASP A 15 -17.28 -0.22 -10.42
CA ASP A 15 -18.14 0.90 -10.04
C ASP A 15 -18.09 1.18 -8.54
N ARG A 16 -17.10 0.65 -7.85
CA ARG A 16 -16.94 0.88 -6.42
C ARG A 16 -15.63 1.59 -6.14
N ALA A 17 -15.63 2.37 -5.07
CA ALA A 17 -14.41 3.05 -4.62
C ALA A 17 -14.05 2.52 -3.24
N TYR A 18 -12.77 2.25 -3.06
CA TYR A 18 -12.25 1.77 -1.78
C TYR A 18 -11.23 2.76 -1.26
N THR A 19 -11.02 2.73 0.04
CA THR A 19 -10.06 3.61 0.68
C THR A 19 -8.85 2.80 1.11
N LEU A 20 -7.68 3.22 0.64
CA LEU A 20 -6.43 2.57 0.98
C LEU A 20 -5.65 3.46 1.93
N SER A 21 -5.09 2.88 2.97
CA SER A 21 -4.19 3.58 3.86
C SER A 21 -3.33 2.55 4.58
N PHE A 22 -2.20 3.01 5.10
CA PHE A 22 -1.33 2.13 5.86
C PHE A 22 -1.12 2.71 7.24
N SER A 23 -1.52 1.94 8.24
CA SER A 23 -1.18 2.23 9.61
C SER A 23 -0.07 1.27 10.01
N VAL A 24 0.49 1.48 11.19
CA VAL A 24 1.46 0.52 11.71
C VAL A 24 0.85 -0.87 11.81
N ASN A 25 -0.40 -0.94 12.26
CA ASN A 25 -1.07 -2.23 12.36
C ASN A 25 -1.21 -2.89 11.01
N ALA A 26 -1.59 -2.12 10.00
CA ALA A 26 -1.72 -2.67 8.64
C ALA A 26 -0.38 -3.20 8.14
N ILE A 27 0.68 -2.46 8.41
CA ILE A 27 2.01 -2.90 7.99
C ILE A 27 2.41 -4.18 8.72
N CYS A 28 2.12 -4.24 10.01
CA CYS A 28 2.45 -5.44 10.77
C CYS A 28 1.71 -6.67 10.22
N GLU A 29 0.45 -6.49 9.88
CA GLU A 29 -0.30 -7.61 9.30
C GLU A 29 0.26 -8.00 7.95
N LEU A 30 0.68 -7.02 7.17
CA LEU A 30 1.28 -7.29 5.89
C LEU A 30 2.57 -8.08 6.03
N GLU A 31 3.42 -7.66 6.96
CA GLU A 31 4.68 -8.38 7.18
C GLU A 31 4.43 -9.80 7.64
N ALA A 32 3.43 -9.99 8.48
CA ALA A 32 3.10 -11.33 8.94
C ALA A 32 2.57 -12.19 7.79
N GLU A 33 1.77 -11.60 6.93
CA GLU A 33 1.19 -12.32 5.81
C GLU A 33 2.25 -12.76 4.82
N LEU A 34 3.21 -11.91 4.53
CA LEU A 34 4.24 -12.20 3.53
C LEU A 34 5.54 -12.72 4.14
N ASP A 35 5.65 -12.66 5.46
CA ASP A 35 6.84 -13.10 6.17
C ASP A 35 8.08 -12.40 5.65
N LYS A 36 7.98 -11.09 5.49
CA LYS A 36 9.07 -10.27 5.00
C LYS A 36 8.98 -8.89 5.62
N PRO A 37 10.12 -8.22 5.79
CA PRO A 37 10.07 -6.83 6.25
C PRO A 37 9.44 -5.94 5.18
N VAL A 38 8.78 -4.89 5.63
CA VAL A 38 8.05 -4.02 4.71
C VAL A 38 8.97 -3.40 3.67
N THR A 39 10.21 -3.10 4.05
CA THR A 39 11.14 -2.51 3.08
C THR A 39 11.39 -3.44 1.91
N GLU A 40 11.47 -4.73 2.18
CA GLU A 40 11.68 -5.70 1.13
C GLU A 40 10.43 -5.84 0.27
N ILE A 41 9.26 -5.78 0.90
CA ILE A 41 8.00 -5.88 0.18
C ILE A 41 7.86 -4.72 -0.79
N ILE A 42 8.12 -3.51 -0.32
CA ILE A 42 8.00 -2.31 -1.15
C ILE A 42 9.02 -2.33 -2.29
N ALA A 43 10.25 -2.75 -1.98
CA ALA A 43 11.27 -2.83 -3.02
C ALA A 43 10.84 -3.81 -4.11
N GLY A 44 10.21 -4.90 -3.71
CA GLY A 44 9.78 -5.90 -4.67
C GLY A 44 8.73 -5.40 -5.63
N ILE A 45 7.78 -4.60 -5.15
CA ILE A 45 6.74 -4.12 -6.05
C ILE A 45 7.22 -2.99 -6.94
N GLN A 46 8.33 -2.37 -6.61
CA GLN A 46 8.89 -1.32 -7.45
C GLN A 46 9.77 -1.87 -8.56
N ASP A 47 10.15 -3.11 -8.46
CA ASP A 47 11.01 -3.75 -9.45
C ASP A 47 10.14 -4.68 -10.31
N PRO A 48 9.91 -4.32 -11.58
CA PRO A 48 9.04 -5.13 -12.43
C PRO A 48 9.48 -6.59 -12.54
N LYS A 49 10.77 -6.84 -12.38
CA LYS A 49 11.27 -8.20 -12.50
C LYS A 49 10.96 -9.04 -11.28
N GLN A 50 10.70 -8.40 -10.16
CA GLN A 50 10.45 -9.12 -8.91
C GLN A 50 9.01 -8.99 -8.45
N LEU A 51 8.19 -8.32 -9.22
CA LEU A 51 6.81 -8.09 -8.84
C LEU A 51 6.06 -9.41 -8.79
N ARG A 52 5.41 -9.68 -7.67
CA ARG A 52 4.58 -10.86 -7.52
C ARG A 52 3.16 -10.44 -7.27
N LEU A 53 2.23 -11.10 -7.94
CA LEU A 53 0.82 -10.77 -7.76
C LEU A 53 0.36 -11.06 -6.35
N SER A 54 0.92 -12.08 -5.72
CA SER A 54 0.57 -12.37 -4.34
C SER A 54 0.97 -11.22 -3.42
N SER A 55 2.09 -10.55 -3.73
CA SER A 55 2.49 -9.40 -2.94
C SER A 55 1.56 -8.22 -3.18
N VAL A 56 1.16 -8.00 -4.43
CA VAL A 56 0.23 -6.92 -4.74
C VAL A 56 -1.09 -7.15 -4.03
N ARG A 57 -1.59 -8.38 -4.09
CA ARG A 57 -2.85 -8.72 -3.42
C ARG A 57 -2.75 -8.48 -1.92
N ALA A 58 -1.65 -8.90 -1.31
CA ALA A 58 -1.48 -8.72 0.12
C ALA A 58 -1.38 -7.25 0.49
N LEU A 59 -0.71 -6.46 -0.35
CA LEU A 59 -0.61 -5.02 -0.11
C LEU A 59 -1.97 -4.34 -0.19
N VAL A 60 -2.77 -4.72 -1.18
CA VAL A 60 -4.12 -4.17 -1.29
C VAL A 60 -4.93 -4.57 -0.07
N TRP A 61 -4.83 -5.84 0.33
CA TRP A 61 -5.54 -6.32 1.51
C TRP A 61 -5.16 -5.53 2.74
N ALA A 62 -3.87 -5.36 2.99
CA ALA A 62 -3.40 -4.63 4.16
C ALA A 62 -3.85 -3.17 4.11
N ALA A 63 -3.78 -2.56 2.93
CA ALA A 63 -4.18 -1.17 2.78
C ALA A 63 -5.67 -0.96 3.00
N LEU A 64 -6.47 -2.01 2.82
CA LEU A 64 -7.91 -1.92 3.03
C LEU A 64 -8.33 -2.15 4.46
N ARG A 65 -7.45 -2.74 5.28
CA ARG A 65 -7.85 -3.20 6.60
C ARG A 65 -8.39 -2.10 7.51
N ASP A 66 -7.82 -0.92 7.43
CA ASP A 66 -8.22 0.15 8.35
C ASP A 66 -9.63 0.64 8.07
N HIS A 67 -10.07 0.57 6.84
CA HIS A 67 -11.36 1.14 6.44
C HIS A 67 -12.36 0.07 6.00
N HIS A 68 -11.89 -1.13 5.73
CA HIS A 68 -12.74 -2.21 5.24
C HIS A 68 -12.31 -3.51 5.93
N GLU A 69 -12.61 -3.60 7.21
CA GLU A 69 -12.10 -4.69 8.04
C GLU A 69 -12.53 -6.05 7.58
N ASP A 70 -13.67 -6.12 6.91
CA ASP A 70 -14.21 -7.42 6.51
C ASP A 70 -13.59 -7.96 5.24
N VAL A 71 -12.74 -7.19 4.59
CA VAL A 71 -12.12 -7.63 3.35
C VAL A 71 -11.14 -8.74 3.63
N THR A 72 -11.27 -9.85 2.91
CA THR A 72 -10.32 -10.94 3.02
C THR A 72 -9.25 -10.79 1.95
N ILE A 73 -8.21 -11.62 2.07
CA ILE A 73 -7.17 -11.66 1.04
C ILE A 73 -7.78 -11.97 -0.32
N LYS A 74 -8.73 -12.88 -0.35
CA LYS A 74 -9.37 -13.25 -1.59
C LYS A 74 -10.19 -12.10 -2.16
N ASP A 75 -10.88 -11.37 -1.29
CA ASP A 75 -11.60 -10.18 -1.73
C ASP A 75 -10.65 -9.16 -2.32
N ALA A 76 -9.49 -8.99 -1.69
CA ALA A 76 -8.50 -8.05 -2.20
C ALA A 76 -8.02 -8.44 -3.59
N GLY A 77 -7.95 -9.75 -3.83
CA GLY A 77 -7.60 -10.21 -5.18
C GLY A 77 -8.62 -9.79 -6.20
N ARG A 78 -9.91 -9.93 -5.87
CA ARG A 78 -10.97 -9.50 -6.79
C ARG A 78 -10.94 -7.99 -6.99
N ILE A 79 -10.74 -7.25 -5.92
CA ILE A 79 -10.67 -5.79 -6.01
C ILE A 79 -9.50 -5.39 -6.91
N THR A 80 -8.36 -6.07 -6.74
CA THR A 80 -7.19 -5.79 -7.57
C THR A 80 -7.49 -6.06 -9.05
N THR A 81 -8.20 -7.14 -9.32
CA THR A 81 -8.58 -7.46 -10.69
C THR A 81 -9.50 -6.39 -11.27
N ASP A 82 -10.49 -5.97 -10.49
CA ASP A 82 -11.45 -4.99 -10.96
C ASP A 82 -10.82 -3.62 -11.17
N ALA A 83 -9.87 -3.27 -10.32
CA ALA A 83 -9.18 -1.99 -10.45
C ALA A 83 -8.11 -2.01 -11.54
N GLY A 84 -7.56 -3.17 -11.80
CA GLY A 84 -6.42 -3.31 -12.69
C GLY A 84 -5.15 -3.36 -11.87
N ILE A 85 -4.27 -4.30 -12.23
CA ILE A 85 -3.06 -4.53 -11.45
C ILE A 85 -2.19 -3.30 -11.38
N GLN A 86 -2.05 -2.61 -12.51
CA GLN A 86 -1.18 -1.43 -12.54
C GLN A 86 -1.74 -0.31 -11.67
N ALA A 87 -3.05 -0.08 -11.76
CA ALA A 87 -3.69 0.94 -10.93
C ALA A 87 -3.54 0.59 -9.45
N ALA A 88 -3.69 -0.69 -9.11
CA ALA A 88 -3.56 -1.12 -7.74
C ALA A 88 -2.15 -0.87 -7.21
N VAL A 89 -1.14 -1.20 -8.02
CA VAL A 89 0.24 -0.98 -7.62
C VAL A 89 0.52 0.50 -7.40
N GLU A 90 0.03 1.34 -8.31
CA GLU A 90 0.25 2.78 -8.19
C GLU A 90 -0.42 3.35 -6.94
N LYS A 91 -1.65 2.94 -6.70
CA LYS A 91 -2.38 3.49 -5.56
C LYS A 91 -1.84 2.99 -4.24
N VAL A 92 -1.44 1.74 -4.19
CA VAL A 92 -0.80 1.21 -3.00
C VAL A 92 0.50 1.97 -2.71
N GLY A 93 1.28 2.24 -3.76
CA GLY A 93 2.51 2.98 -3.59
C GLY A 93 2.25 4.38 -3.07
N GLU A 94 1.21 5.06 -3.60
CA GLU A 94 0.86 6.38 -3.12
C GLU A 94 0.43 6.36 -1.66
N ALA A 95 -0.38 5.38 -1.30
CA ALA A 95 -0.85 5.27 0.08
C ALA A 95 0.32 5.05 1.03
N PHE A 96 1.27 4.23 0.60
CA PHE A 96 2.45 3.98 1.43
C PHE A 96 3.27 5.25 1.61
N ARG A 97 3.49 5.99 0.53
CA ARG A 97 4.27 7.22 0.61
C ARG A 97 3.59 8.26 1.49
N LEU A 98 2.27 8.31 1.46
CA LEU A 98 1.55 9.25 2.32
C LEU A 98 1.69 8.87 3.79
N ALA A 99 1.66 7.58 4.07
CA ALA A 99 1.75 7.11 5.44
C ALA A 99 3.17 7.21 5.99
N PHE A 100 4.16 7.00 5.13
CA PHE A 100 5.55 6.93 5.55
C PHE A 100 6.42 7.75 4.61
N PRO A 101 6.30 9.08 4.67
CA PRO A 101 7.07 9.94 3.77
C PRO A 101 8.57 9.73 3.89
N GLU A 102 9.03 9.31 5.05
CA GLU A 102 10.44 9.13 5.27
C GLU A 102 11.01 7.98 4.47
N ALA A 103 10.18 6.98 4.18
CA ALA A 103 10.65 5.85 3.38
C ALA A 103 11.04 6.32 2.01
N LYS A 104 10.31 7.32 1.51
CA LYS A 104 10.62 7.88 0.21
C LYS A 104 11.76 8.86 0.29
N GLY A 105 11.78 9.66 1.36
CA GLY A 105 12.74 10.73 1.46
C GLY A 105 14.12 10.31 1.84
N LYS A 106 14.27 9.07 2.25
CA LYS A 106 15.58 8.67 2.74
C LYS A 106 16.65 8.76 1.69
N THR A 107 16.27 8.89 0.48
CA THR A 107 17.30 9.03 -0.54
C THR A 107 17.96 10.38 -0.51
N ASN A 108 17.39 11.31 0.20
CA ASN A 108 18.04 12.57 0.25
C ASN A 108 18.68 12.76 1.49
N PRO A 109 19.42 13.08 1.60
CA PRO A 109 19.90 13.18 2.72
C PRO A 109 19.88 14.22 3.55
N PRO A 110 19.77 14.31 3.52
CA PRO A 110 19.91 14.92 4.22
C PRO A 110 19.81 15.71 4.90
N LYS A 111 19.24 15.90 4.76
CA LYS A 111 19.06 16.54 5.40
C LYS A 111 19.33 16.61 6.34
N ALA A 112 19.22 16.25 6.14
CA ALA A 112 19.34 16.17 6.84
C ALA A 112 19.92 16.37 7.49
N ALA A 113 19.99 16.26 7.22
CA ALA A 113 20.44 16.30 7.78
C ALA A 113 20.78 16.95 8.32
N GLU A 114 20.51 17.22 7.99
CA GLU A 114 20.66 17.73 8.39
C GLU A 114 20.86 18.01 8.90
N GLY A 115 20.78 17.98 8.75
CA GLY A 115 20.80 18.10 9.17
C GLY A 115 20.95 18.10 9.54
#